data_952da23a1978f3d4177e91b4597f375a
#
_entry.id   952da23a1978f3d4177e91b4597f375a
#
_cell.length_a   1.000
_cell.length_b   1.000
_cell.length_c   1.000
_cell.angle_alpha   90.00
_cell.angle_beta   90.00
_cell.angle_gamma   90.00
#
_symmetry.space_group_name_H-M   'P 1'
#
loop_
_entity.id
_entity.type
_entity.pdbx_description
1 polymer ?
#
loop_
_entity_poly.entity_id
_entity_poly.type
_entity_poly.pdbx_seq_one_letter_code
_entity_poly.pdbx_strand_id
1 'polypeptide(L)'
;MTAETGTYRWMAAEVIDHKPYDHKADVFSFAIVLWELLTGKIPYEYLTPLQAAIGIVQKGIRPTIPKDTHPKLVELLWKCWHRDPAERPDFSRILEILQRLSKEDTRTHPSIRMLTGT
;
A
#
# COMPACT_ATOMS: atom_id res chain seq x y z
N MET A 1 -20.21 -1.99 4.83
CA MET A 1 -19.61 -0.69 4.51
C MET A 1 -20.14 -0.20 3.18
N THR A 2 -20.67 0.98 3.18
CA THR A 2 -21.06 1.59 1.91
C THR A 2 -19.80 1.92 1.12
N ALA A 3 -19.84 1.64 -0.18
CA ALA A 3 -18.74 1.97 -1.06
C ALA A 3 -18.76 3.47 -1.37
N GLU A 4 -18.39 4.26 -0.39
CA GLU A 4 -18.27 5.68 -0.58
C GLU A 4 -17.20 5.97 -1.60
N THR A 5 -17.41 7.02 -2.38
CA THR A 5 -16.46 7.35 -3.45
C THR A 5 -15.05 7.54 -2.95
N GLY A 6 -14.87 8.02 -1.71
CA GLY A 6 -13.55 8.23 -1.13
C GLY A 6 -12.78 6.96 -0.83
N THR A 7 -13.46 5.83 -0.63
CA THR A 7 -12.80 4.59 -0.22
C THR A 7 -12.09 3.85 -1.35
N TYR A 8 -12.41 4.16 -2.61
CA TYR A 8 -11.80 3.48 -3.76
C TYR A 8 -10.26 3.61 -3.76
N ARG A 9 -9.74 4.69 -3.22
CA ARG A 9 -8.29 4.95 -3.22
C ARG A 9 -7.48 3.91 -2.44
N TRP A 10 -8.14 3.20 -1.51
CA TRP A 10 -7.50 2.21 -0.65
C TRP A 10 -7.91 0.77 -0.98
N MET A 11 -8.84 0.58 -1.91
CA MET A 11 -9.35 -0.74 -2.25
C MET A 11 -8.45 -1.48 -3.23
N ALA A 12 -8.31 -2.79 -3.04
CA ALA A 12 -7.68 -3.65 -4.03
C ALA A 12 -8.50 -3.67 -5.31
N ALA A 13 -7.83 -3.90 -6.45
CA ALA A 13 -8.49 -3.90 -7.76
C ALA A 13 -9.64 -4.93 -7.83
N GLU A 14 -9.43 -6.11 -7.26
CA GLU A 14 -10.46 -7.16 -7.29
C GLU A 14 -11.71 -6.77 -6.48
N VAL A 15 -11.54 -5.96 -5.42
CA VAL A 15 -12.67 -5.47 -4.62
C VAL A 15 -13.45 -4.42 -5.41
N ILE A 16 -12.75 -3.48 -6.03
CA ILE A 16 -13.37 -2.44 -6.86
C ILE A 16 -14.17 -3.08 -8.01
N ASP A 17 -13.58 -4.12 -8.61
CA ASP A 17 -14.13 -4.79 -9.78
C ASP A 17 -15.19 -5.85 -9.42
N HIS A 18 -15.56 -5.95 -8.14
CA HIS A 18 -16.58 -6.87 -7.63
C HIS A 18 -16.28 -8.35 -7.94
N LYS A 19 -15.00 -8.71 -8.00
CA LYS A 19 -14.58 -10.10 -8.15
C LYS A 19 -14.45 -10.76 -6.78
N PRO A 20 -14.48 -12.10 -6.71
CA PRO A 20 -14.22 -12.79 -5.45
C PRO A 20 -12.87 -12.37 -4.86
N TYR A 21 -12.84 -12.17 -3.55
CA TYR A 21 -11.61 -11.76 -2.87
C TYR A 21 -11.51 -12.40 -1.49
N ASP A 22 -10.30 -12.41 -0.95
CA ASP A 22 -10.01 -12.95 0.38
C ASP A 22 -9.21 -11.93 1.19
N HIS A 23 -8.57 -12.40 2.26
CA HIS A 23 -7.77 -11.53 3.15
C HIS A 23 -6.62 -10.81 2.42
N LYS A 24 -6.21 -11.28 1.25
CA LYS A 24 -5.15 -10.62 0.47
C LYS A 24 -5.58 -9.25 -0.05
N ALA A 25 -6.89 -8.99 -0.12
CA ALA A 25 -7.39 -7.65 -0.42
C ALA A 25 -7.02 -6.67 0.69
N ASP A 26 -7.02 -7.13 1.94
CA ASP A 26 -6.63 -6.30 3.08
C ASP A 26 -5.13 -5.99 3.05
N VAL A 27 -4.33 -6.92 2.55
CA VAL A 27 -2.88 -6.69 2.37
C VAL A 27 -2.65 -5.55 1.38
N PHE A 28 -3.39 -5.52 0.28
CA PHE A 28 -3.33 -4.43 -0.68
C PHE A 28 -3.66 -3.09 -0.01
N SER A 29 -4.79 -3.05 0.72
CA SER A 29 -5.21 -1.82 1.42
C SER A 29 -4.19 -1.39 2.46
N PHE A 30 -3.57 -2.33 3.16
CA PHE A 30 -2.51 -2.04 4.11
C PHE A 30 -1.34 -1.32 3.44
N ALA A 31 -0.94 -1.78 2.25
CA ALA A 31 0.15 -1.13 1.52
C ALA A 31 -0.18 0.33 1.19
N ILE A 32 -1.42 0.60 0.82
CA ILE A 32 -1.84 1.96 0.52
C ILE A 32 -1.79 2.83 1.78
N VAL A 33 -2.24 2.29 2.93
CA VAL A 33 -2.15 3.00 4.21
C VAL A 33 -0.70 3.26 4.59
N LEU A 34 0.17 2.26 4.40
CA LEU A 34 1.60 2.41 4.68
C LEU A 34 2.19 3.53 3.82
N TRP A 35 1.85 3.56 2.53
CA TRP A 35 2.29 4.64 1.65
C TRP A 35 1.82 6.00 2.17
N GLU A 36 0.57 6.07 2.60
CA GLU A 36 -0.01 7.30 3.15
C GLU A 36 0.76 7.77 4.38
N LEU A 37 1.13 6.84 5.26
CA LEU A 37 1.94 7.16 6.45
C LEU A 37 3.33 7.66 6.07
N LEU A 38 3.93 7.07 5.05
CA LEU A 38 5.27 7.45 4.61
C LEU A 38 5.31 8.80 3.93
N THR A 39 4.26 9.19 3.25
CA THR A 39 4.24 10.41 2.44
C THR A 39 3.44 11.55 3.07
N GLY A 40 2.50 11.23 3.96
CA GLY A 40 1.56 12.20 4.49
C GLY A 40 0.58 12.71 3.45
N LYS A 41 0.41 12.00 2.36
CA LYS A 41 -0.45 12.40 1.24
C LYS A 41 -1.58 11.43 1.03
N ILE A 42 -2.65 11.91 0.38
CA ILE A 42 -3.78 11.08 -0.02
C ILE A 42 -3.41 10.37 -1.33
N PRO A 43 -3.61 9.03 -1.41
CA PRO A 43 -3.28 8.30 -2.65
C PRO A 43 -4.09 8.85 -3.83
N TYR A 44 -3.43 9.04 -4.97
CA TYR A 44 -4.06 9.52 -6.20
C TYR A 44 -4.84 10.82 -5.99
N GLU A 45 -4.32 11.74 -5.18
CA GLU A 45 -5.06 12.97 -4.88
C GLU A 45 -5.31 13.84 -6.11
N TYR A 46 -4.53 13.65 -7.17
CA TYR A 46 -4.70 14.35 -8.44
C TYR A 46 -5.85 13.80 -9.29
N LEU A 47 -6.47 12.69 -8.87
CA LEU A 47 -7.61 12.06 -9.56
C LEU A 47 -8.84 12.14 -8.68
N THR A 48 -10.02 12.14 -9.32
CA THR A 48 -11.26 11.93 -8.56
C THR A 48 -11.30 10.49 -8.07
N PRO A 49 -12.12 10.18 -7.04
CA PRO A 49 -12.23 8.78 -6.59
C PRO A 49 -12.60 7.82 -7.71
N LEU A 50 -13.50 8.22 -8.60
CA LEU A 50 -13.91 7.36 -9.72
C LEU A 50 -12.77 7.16 -10.72
N GLN A 51 -12.04 8.23 -11.03
CA GLN A 51 -10.88 8.13 -11.93
C GLN A 51 -9.82 7.22 -11.33
N ALA A 52 -9.59 7.29 -10.02
CA ALA A 52 -8.65 6.41 -9.34
C ALA A 52 -9.11 4.95 -9.44
N ALA A 53 -10.41 4.69 -9.21
CA ALA A 53 -10.95 3.34 -9.30
C ALA A 53 -10.74 2.74 -10.69
N ILE A 54 -11.05 3.50 -11.72
CA ILE A 54 -10.88 3.06 -13.11
C ILE A 54 -9.40 2.80 -13.41
N GLY A 55 -8.51 3.70 -12.96
CA GLY A 55 -7.08 3.55 -13.18
C GLY A 55 -6.51 2.31 -12.50
N ILE A 56 -6.92 2.04 -11.28
CA ILE A 56 -6.46 0.87 -10.52
C ILE A 56 -6.87 -0.42 -11.22
N VAL A 57 -8.13 -0.51 -11.65
CA VAL A 57 -8.67 -1.73 -12.25
C VAL A 57 -8.14 -1.93 -13.67
N GLN A 58 -8.22 -0.89 -14.50
CA GLN A 58 -7.92 -1.03 -15.94
C GLN A 58 -6.46 -0.83 -16.28
N LYS A 59 -5.77 0.09 -15.58
CA LYS A 59 -4.40 0.46 -15.91
C LYS A 59 -3.38 -0.01 -14.89
N GLY A 60 -3.84 -0.53 -13.75
CA GLY A 60 -2.94 -1.00 -12.70
C GLY A 60 -2.13 0.10 -12.06
N ILE A 61 -2.64 1.33 -12.01
CA ILE A 61 -1.90 2.42 -11.39
C ILE A 61 -1.66 2.18 -9.91
N ARG A 62 -0.57 2.71 -9.40
CA ARG A 62 -0.20 2.64 -7.99
C ARG A 62 0.30 4.01 -7.54
N PRO A 63 0.25 4.32 -6.23
CA PRO A 63 0.79 5.59 -5.75
C PRO A 63 2.27 5.68 -6.05
N THR A 64 2.74 6.89 -6.32
CA THR A 64 4.16 7.14 -6.60
C THR A 64 4.96 7.06 -5.30
N ILE A 65 5.96 6.19 -5.27
CA ILE A 65 6.82 6.03 -4.09
C ILE A 65 7.93 7.09 -4.16
N PRO A 66 8.15 7.87 -3.08
CA PRO A 66 9.24 8.84 -3.05
C PRO A 66 10.59 8.17 -3.29
N LYS A 67 11.47 8.87 -3.98
CA LYS A 67 12.79 8.35 -4.36
C LYS A 67 13.68 8.01 -3.16
N ASP A 68 13.47 8.69 -2.04
CA ASP A 68 14.28 8.50 -0.84
C ASP A 68 13.73 7.42 0.10
N THR A 69 12.74 6.65 -0.35
CA THR A 69 12.17 5.58 0.46
C THR A 69 13.16 4.43 0.57
N HIS A 70 13.25 3.83 1.77
CA HIS A 70 14.15 2.71 2.00
C HIS A 70 13.86 1.57 1.01
N PRO A 71 14.89 0.98 0.37
CA PRO A 71 14.68 -0.03 -0.68
C PRO A 71 13.82 -1.22 -0.24
N LYS A 72 13.95 -1.66 1.00
CA LYS A 72 13.15 -2.78 1.50
C LYS A 72 11.69 -2.41 1.67
N LEU A 73 11.39 -1.15 1.98
CA LEU A 73 10.02 -0.67 2.03
C LEU A 73 9.42 -0.56 0.63
N VAL A 74 10.21 -0.11 -0.34
CA VAL A 74 9.78 -0.08 -1.74
C VAL A 74 9.39 -1.48 -2.19
N GLU A 75 10.24 -2.46 -1.92
CA GLU A 75 9.97 -3.86 -2.27
C GLU A 75 8.71 -4.37 -1.60
N LEU A 76 8.54 -4.08 -0.31
CA LEU A 76 7.37 -4.50 0.45
C LEU A 76 6.09 -3.92 -0.13
N LEU A 77 6.09 -2.61 -0.45
CA LEU A 77 4.93 -1.96 -1.04
C LEU A 77 4.53 -2.63 -2.34
N TRP A 78 5.50 -2.86 -3.25
CA TRP A 78 5.21 -3.48 -4.54
C TRP A 78 4.66 -4.89 -4.39
N LYS A 79 5.16 -5.67 -3.42
CA LYS A 79 4.63 -7.01 -3.16
C LYS A 79 3.22 -6.96 -2.58
N CYS A 80 2.97 -6.07 -1.63
CA CYS A 80 1.68 -5.99 -0.95
C CYS A 80 0.57 -5.54 -1.87
N TRP A 81 0.85 -4.66 -2.82
CA TRP A 81 -0.17 -4.20 -3.76
C TRP A 81 -0.05 -4.82 -5.15
N HIS A 82 0.54 -6.02 -5.19
CA HIS A 82 0.64 -6.77 -6.44
C HIS A 82 -0.75 -7.02 -7.02
N ARG A 83 -0.85 -6.98 -8.35
CA ARG A 83 -2.12 -7.20 -9.04
C ARG A 83 -2.71 -8.56 -8.71
N ASP A 84 -1.86 -9.60 -8.70
CA ASP A 84 -2.26 -10.96 -8.33
C ASP A 84 -2.27 -11.10 -6.82
N PRO A 85 -3.46 -11.33 -6.20
CA PRO A 85 -3.52 -11.50 -4.75
C PRO A 85 -2.64 -12.63 -4.22
N ALA A 86 -2.45 -13.69 -5.00
CA ALA A 86 -1.63 -14.82 -4.59
C ALA A 86 -0.16 -14.43 -4.39
N GLU A 87 0.29 -13.39 -5.06
CA GLU A 87 1.68 -12.91 -4.95
C GLU A 87 1.90 -11.97 -3.76
N ARG A 88 0.85 -11.57 -3.09
CA ARG A 88 0.96 -10.70 -1.92
C ARG A 88 1.36 -11.51 -0.69
N PRO A 89 2.27 -11.00 0.16
CA PRO A 89 2.63 -11.71 1.39
C PRO A 89 1.49 -11.71 2.40
N ASP A 90 1.47 -12.69 3.29
CA ASP A 90 0.55 -12.67 4.42
C ASP A 90 1.01 -11.66 5.47
N PHE A 91 0.08 -11.23 6.35
CA PHE A 91 0.40 -10.25 7.38
C PHE A 91 1.51 -10.72 8.32
N SER A 92 1.61 -12.02 8.59
CA SER A 92 2.69 -12.54 9.42
C SER A 92 4.06 -12.25 8.80
N ARG A 93 4.18 -12.39 7.49
CA ARG A 93 5.42 -12.09 6.78
C ARG A 93 5.69 -10.58 6.74
N ILE A 94 4.64 -9.79 6.54
CA ILE A 94 4.74 -8.33 6.55
C ILE A 94 5.27 -7.86 7.91
N LEU A 95 4.68 -8.38 8.99
CA LEU A 95 5.09 -8.03 10.35
C LEU A 95 6.56 -8.39 10.58
N GLU A 96 6.99 -9.57 10.13
CA GLU A 96 8.37 -10.00 10.25
C GLU A 96 9.32 -9.03 9.54
N ILE A 97 8.98 -8.62 8.33
CA ILE A 97 9.78 -7.67 7.55
C ILE A 97 9.88 -6.33 8.28
N LEU A 98 8.74 -5.82 8.75
CA LEU A 98 8.71 -4.53 9.45
C LEU A 98 9.50 -4.58 10.76
N GLN A 99 9.42 -5.70 11.48
CA GLN A 99 10.20 -5.87 12.71
C GLN A 99 11.69 -5.87 12.45
N ARG A 100 12.13 -6.52 11.36
CA ARG A 100 13.53 -6.51 10.98
C ARG A 100 13.99 -5.11 10.61
N LEU A 101 13.17 -4.37 9.87
CA LEU A 101 13.49 -3.00 9.50
C LEU A 101 13.59 -2.09 10.73
N SER A 102 12.73 -2.27 11.71
CA SER A 102 12.75 -1.45 12.93
C SER A 102 14.00 -1.69 13.77
N LYS A 103 14.67 -2.83 13.60
CA LYS A 103 15.91 -3.15 14.30
C LYS A 103 17.15 -2.63 13.58
N GLU A 104 17.02 -2.20 12.32
CA GLU A 104 18.12 -1.58 11.61
C GLU A 104 18.37 -0.18 12.18
N ASP A 105 19.46 0.45 11.75
CA ASP A 105 19.77 1.79 12.22
C ASP A 105 18.73 2.80 11.69
N THR A 106 17.70 3.03 12.49
CA THR A 106 16.58 3.92 12.12
C THR A 106 17.03 5.37 12.00
N ARG A 107 18.22 5.71 12.51
CA ARG A 107 18.74 7.07 12.43
C ARG A 107 19.23 7.41 11.02
N THR A 108 19.49 6.40 10.22
CA THR A 108 20.07 6.61 8.89
C THR A 108 19.01 6.73 7.79
N HIS A 109 17.75 6.36 8.07
CA HIS A 109 16.72 6.43 7.04
C HIS A 109 15.39 6.94 7.59
N PRO A 110 14.91 8.10 7.08
CA PRO A 110 13.66 8.71 7.58
C PRO A 110 12.44 7.82 7.47
N SER A 111 12.34 6.99 6.42
CA SER A 111 11.19 6.09 6.24
C SER A 111 11.03 5.13 7.40
N ILE A 112 12.14 4.56 7.87
CA ILE A 112 12.11 3.60 8.99
C ILE A 112 11.80 4.31 10.29
N ARG A 113 12.37 5.50 10.47
CA ARG A 113 12.11 6.30 11.66
C ARG A 113 10.62 6.60 11.81
N MET A 114 9.95 6.91 10.70
CA MET A 114 8.53 7.19 10.71
C MET A 114 7.72 5.99 11.19
N LEU A 115 8.11 4.77 10.77
CA LEU A 115 7.42 3.55 11.18
C LEU A 115 7.60 3.23 12.65
N THR A 116 8.74 3.60 13.24
CA THR A 116 9.03 3.30 14.64
C THR A 116 8.51 4.38 15.60
N GLY A 117 8.09 5.51 15.06
CA GLY A 117 7.58 6.61 15.88
C GLY A 117 8.66 7.39 16.62
N THR A 118 9.90 7.23 16.24
CA THR A 118 11.02 7.92 16.91
C THR A 118 11.57 9.09 16.11
#